data_a70e72bc41cd958ac011f5c3213ec442
#
_entry.id   a70e72bc41cd958ac011f5c3213ec442
#
_cell.length_a   1.000
_cell.length_b   1.000
_cell.length_c   1.000
_cell.angle_alpha   90.00
_cell.angle_beta   90.00
_cell.angle_gamma   90.00
#
_symmetry.space_group_name_H-M   'P 1'
#
loop_
_entity.id
_entity.type
_entity.pdbx_description
1 polymer ?
#
loop_
_entity_poly.entity_id
_entity_poly.type
_entity_poly.pdbx_seq_one_letter_code
_entity_poly.pdbx_strand_id
1 'polypeptide(L)'
;MRRRHALLAAVVFGALIVACGGAKPAAAPAAAASDAPVEKLAEDPPPAGPPVMVDCGDFTTCAIAEGGTVRCWGRDRGGELGDGGGSDRSKSIIVHGVESAASIALASQFACALGADKKVRCWGTGRLTNDGAKKERVKATVVAGVDDVLELVASGAIACARSASAITCWGADAATIGTPPKGEFTQVAAGFTHGCALDKKGTVACWGTGEWSSPKGGFAKPAAVTGATFVATGDRHACVVTKDKKVQCWGMNDAGQLGMKPDSDLHKSPVLVPGIAGVVRLVAGEAAMCAILADGSARCWGANAEGELGLGKRSSDERPSKVAALSDIAGMCLATAHGCALTKSKSLLCWGANAAGQLGDGSREKRLEPSRVAW
;
A
#
# COMPACT_ATOMS: atom_id res chain seq x y z
N MET A 1 57.88 22.91 17.19
CA MET A 1 57.96 24.03 18.13
C MET A 1 56.59 24.65 18.37
N ARG A 2 56.34 24.93 19.64
CA ARG A 2 55.18 25.64 20.24
C ARG A 2 53.85 24.90 20.40
N ARG A 3 53.73 24.28 21.58
CA ARG A 3 52.53 23.95 22.33
C ARG A 3 51.77 25.23 22.69
N ARG A 4 50.45 25.19 22.66
CA ARG A 4 49.61 26.07 23.49
C ARG A 4 48.54 25.27 24.19
N HIS A 5 48.58 25.32 25.51
CA HIS A 5 47.59 24.81 26.46
C HIS A 5 46.32 25.66 26.39
N ALA A 6 45.14 25.04 26.58
CA ALA A 6 43.89 25.71 26.90
C ALA A 6 43.42 25.24 28.28
N LEU A 7 43.18 26.22 29.17
CA LEU A 7 42.78 26.06 30.52
C LEU A 7 41.31 25.55 30.63
N LEU A 8 41.11 24.64 31.59
CA LEU A 8 39.80 24.36 32.17
C LEU A 8 39.45 25.50 33.15
N ALA A 9 38.23 26.06 32.99
CA ALA A 9 37.59 26.91 34.02
C ALA A 9 36.44 26.10 34.65
N ALA A 10 36.64 25.73 35.93
CA ALA A 10 35.59 25.16 36.77
C ALA A 10 34.79 26.30 37.37
N VAL A 11 33.49 26.33 37.17
CA VAL A 11 32.56 27.23 37.89
C VAL A 11 31.85 26.43 38.97
N VAL A 12 32.17 26.75 40.21
CA VAL A 12 31.49 26.27 41.42
C VAL A 12 30.27 27.16 41.66
N PHE A 13 29.06 26.60 41.63
CA PHE A 13 27.86 27.27 42.11
C PHE A 13 27.48 26.74 43.48
N GLY A 14 27.58 27.63 44.46
CA GLY A 14 27.21 27.38 45.84
C GLY A 14 25.69 27.25 46.01
N ALA A 15 25.31 26.25 46.78
CA ALA A 15 23.92 26.02 47.19
C ALA A 15 23.52 27.02 48.30
N LEU A 16 22.50 27.81 48.02
CA LEU A 16 21.79 28.60 49.05
C LEU A 16 20.53 27.82 49.45
N ILE A 17 20.52 27.26 50.67
CA ILE A 17 19.37 26.59 51.25
C ILE A 17 18.51 27.69 51.91
N VAL A 18 17.34 27.94 51.33
CA VAL A 18 16.26 28.70 51.99
C VAL A 18 15.19 27.71 52.44
N ALA A 19 15.10 27.50 53.74
CA ALA A 19 14.01 26.77 54.36
C ALA A 19 12.74 27.64 54.39
N CYS A 20 11.68 27.23 53.67
CA CYS A 20 10.34 27.73 53.86
C CYS A 20 9.40 26.58 54.23
N GLY A 21 8.69 26.84 55.32
CA GLY A 21 7.87 25.90 56.06
C GLY A 21 6.71 25.27 55.22
N GLY A 22 6.30 24.12 55.70
CA GLY A 22 5.33 23.27 55.10
C GLY A 22 3.91 23.81 55.03
N ALA A 23 3.32 23.68 53.87
CA ALA A 23 1.89 23.51 53.69
C ALA A 23 1.66 22.25 52.86
N LYS A 24 0.99 21.31 53.47
CA LYS A 24 0.60 20.03 52.84
C LYS A 24 -0.37 20.34 51.73
N PRO A 25 -0.12 19.95 50.48
CA PRO A 25 -1.12 20.14 49.43
C PRO A 25 -2.31 19.22 49.70
N ALA A 26 -3.50 19.81 49.67
CA ALA A 26 -4.77 19.08 49.71
C ALA A 26 -4.83 18.14 48.50
N ALA A 27 -5.20 16.88 48.76
CA ALA A 27 -5.44 15.89 47.74
C ALA A 27 -6.55 16.40 46.80
N ALA A 28 -6.25 16.51 45.51
CA ALA A 28 -7.27 16.72 44.49
C ALA A 28 -8.24 15.52 44.50
N PRO A 29 -9.56 15.75 44.34
CA PRO A 29 -10.49 14.65 44.25
C PRO A 29 -10.16 13.79 43.04
N ALA A 30 -10.03 12.49 43.27
CA ALA A 30 -9.91 11.50 42.21
C ALA A 30 -11.12 11.66 41.28
N ALA A 31 -10.86 12.01 40.02
CA ALA A 31 -11.88 11.96 38.99
C ALA A 31 -12.37 10.52 38.93
N ALA A 32 -13.64 10.32 39.28
CA ALA A 32 -14.32 9.05 39.09
C ALA A 32 -14.24 8.71 37.62
N ALA A 33 -13.50 7.66 37.28
CA ALA A 33 -13.58 7.03 35.96
C ALA A 33 -15.06 6.61 35.82
N SER A 34 -15.74 7.23 34.87
CA SER A 34 -17.08 6.79 34.48
C SER A 34 -16.89 5.45 33.77
N ASP A 35 -17.19 4.35 34.47
CA ASP A 35 -17.47 3.05 33.87
C ASP A 35 -18.77 3.16 33.06
N ALA A 36 -18.74 3.93 31.97
CA ALA A 36 -19.72 3.77 30.91
C ALA A 36 -19.49 2.39 30.30
N PRO A 37 -20.50 1.54 30.19
CA PRO A 37 -20.36 0.27 29.51
C PRO A 37 -19.80 0.56 28.13
N VAL A 38 -18.65 -0.03 27.77
CA VAL A 38 -18.15 -0.07 26.39
C VAL A 38 -19.26 -0.81 25.63
N GLU A 39 -20.06 -0.06 24.89
CA GLU A 39 -21.10 -0.60 24.04
C GLU A 39 -20.38 -1.56 23.08
N LYS A 40 -20.60 -2.85 23.26
CA LYS A 40 -20.02 -3.89 22.43
C LYS A 40 -20.59 -3.64 21.05
N LEU A 41 -19.82 -2.95 20.19
CA LEU A 41 -20.22 -2.70 18.81
C LEU A 41 -20.70 -4.02 18.23
N ALA A 42 -21.95 -4.05 17.78
CA ALA A 42 -22.53 -5.23 17.17
C ALA A 42 -21.59 -5.69 16.04
N GLU A 43 -21.24 -6.99 16.04
CA GLU A 43 -20.47 -7.53 14.92
C GLU A 43 -21.32 -7.34 13.66
N ASP A 44 -20.69 -6.84 12.58
CA ASP A 44 -21.35 -6.75 11.29
C ASP A 44 -21.85 -8.12 10.85
N PRO A 45 -22.97 -8.20 10.14
CA PRO A 45 -23.46 -9.45 9.60
C PRO A 45 -22.38 -10.08 8.71
N PRO A 46 -22.32 -11.41 8.59
CA PRO A 46 -21.39 -12.09 7.71
C PRO A 46 -21.56 -11.57 6.27
N PRO A 47 -20.51 -11.61 5.44
CA PRO A 47 -20.59 -11.13 4.06
C PRO A 47 -21.65 -11.89 3.26
N ALA A 48 -22.38 -11.16 2.42
CA ALA A 48 -23.47 -11.71 1.59
C ALA A 48 -22.95 -12.54 0.39
N GLY A 49 -21.75 -13.10 0.48
CA GLY A 49 -21.15 -13.92 -0.56
C GLY A 49 -19.63 -14.02 -0.41
N PRO A 50 -19.00 -14.84 -1.26
CA PRO A 50 -17.56 -15.02 -1.22
C PRO A 50 -16.82 -13.76 -1.68
N PRO A 51 -15.51 -13.59 -1.31
CA PRO A 51 -14.69 -12.51 -1.81
C PRO A 51 -14.41 -12.67 -3.31
N VAL A 52 -14.45 -11.55 -4.04
CA VAL A 52 -14.16 -11.49 -5.48
C VAL A 52 -12.97 -10.62 -5.83
N MET A 53 -12.56 -9.75 -4.92
CA MET A 53 -11.38 -8.89 -5.04
C MET A 53 -10.78 -8.63 -3.67
N VAL A 54 -9.46 -8.44 -3.61
CA VAL A 54 -8.71 -8.04 -2.42
C VAL A 54 -7.67 -7.00 -2.79
N ASP A 55 -7.45 -6.02 -1.91
CA ASP A 55 -6.35 -5.08 -2.01
C ASP A 55 -5.80 -4.71 -0.63
N CYS A 56 -4.53 -4.27 -0.57
CA CYS A 56 -3.75 -4.06 0.63
C CYS A 56 -3.15 -2.65 0.66
N GLY A 57 -3.40 -1.91 1.74
CA GLY A 57 -2.61 -0.75 2.14
C GLY A 57 -1.56 -1.15 3.19
N ASP A 58 -0.77 -0.21 3.73
CA ASP A 58 0.35 -0.53 4.63
C ASP A 58 -0.04 -1.40 5.83
N PHE A 59 -1.17 -1.10 6.47
CA PHE A 59 -1.67 -1.79 7.67
C PHE A 59 -3.15 -2.13 7.58
N THR A 60 -3.73 -2.02 6.40
CA THR A 60 -5.17 -2.20 6.16
C THR A 60 -5.36 -3.14 4.98
N THR A 61 -6.35 -3.97 5.04
CA THR A 61 -6.78 -4.84 3.94
C THR A 61 -8.25 -4.64 3.69
N CYS A 62 -8.65 -4.57 2.43
CA CYS A 62 -10.05 -4.56 2.04
C CYS A 62 -10.34 -5.62 0.98
N ALA A 63 -11.55 -6.15 1.00
CA ALA A 63 -12.04 -7.07 -0.02
C ALA A 63 -13.46 -6.70 -0.44
N ILE A 64 -13.80 -7.03 -1.68
CA ILE A 64 -15.15 -6.91 -2.21
C ILE A 64 -15.81 -8.28 -2.14
N ALA A 65 -17.00 -8.35 -1.53
CA ALA A 65 -17.88 -9.53 -1.59
C ALA A 65 -18.58 -9.62 -2.95
N GLU A 66 -19.00 -10.81 -3.35
CA GLU A 66 -19.94 -10.98 -4.46
C GLU A 66 -21.21 -10.13 -4.18
N GLY A 67 -21.62 -9.29 -5.12
CA GLY A 67 -22.66 -8.27 -4.89
C GLY A 67 -22.15 -6.87 -4.58
N GLY A 68 -20.82 -6.69 -4.47
CA GLY A 68 -20.18 -5.37 -4.45
C GLY A 68 -20.05 -4.70 -3.08
N THR A 69 -20.38 -5.40 -1.98
CA THR A 69 -20.11 -4.89 -0.62
C THR A 69 -18.63 -4.89 -0.33
N VAL A 70 -18.10 -3.74 0.13
CA VAL A 70 -16.71 -3.61 0.56
C VAL A 70 -16.62 -3.90 2.06
N ARG A 71 -15.66 -4.71 2.44
CA ARG A 71 -15.29 -4.98 3.83
C ARG A 71 -13.80 -4.76 4.03
N CYS A 72 -13.43 -4.10 5.14
CA CYS A 72 -12.06 -3.78 5.48
C CYS A 72 -11.70 -4.29 6.89
N TRP A 73 -10.41 -4.44 7.16
CA TRP A 73 -9.84 -4.79 8.46
C TRP A 73 -8.39 -4.30 8.55
N GLY A 74 -7.83 -4.31 9.75
CA GLY A 74 -6.51 -3.77 10.04
C GLY A 74 -6.60 -2.48 10.85
N ARG A 75 -5.69 -1.55 10.56
CA ARG A 75 -5.58 -0.25 11.23
C ARG A 75 -6.72 0.69 10.87
N ASP A 76 -7.19 1.45 11.88
CA ASP A 76 -8.25 2.46 11.73
C ASP A 76 -8.03 3.71 12.60
N ARG A 77 -6.86 4.28 12.57
CA ARG A 77 -6.54 5.49 13.37
C ARG A 77 -7.00 6.79 12.74
N GLY A 78 -7.28 6.78 11.45
CA GLY A 78 -7.71 7.92 10.64
C GLY A 78 -8.94 7.62 9.80
N GLY A 79 -9.76 6.62 10.18
CA GLY A 79 -10.95 6.22 9.41
C GLY A 79 -10.62 5.36 8.19
N GLU A 80 -9.46 4.68 8.17
CA GLU A 80 -9.01 3.87 7.04
C GLU A 80 -9.96 2.71 6.72
N LEU A 81 -10.73 2.25 7.72
CA LEU A 81 -11.71 1.16 7.54
C LEU A 81 -13.07 1.64 7.02
N GLY A 82 -13.39 2.95 7.11
CA GLY A 82 -14.62 3.52 6.57
C GLY A 82 -15.90 3.07 7.28
N ASP A 83 -15.81 2.52 8.50
CA ASP A 83 -16.95 2.08 9.33
C ASP A 83 -17.57 3.21 10.15
N GLY A 84 -16.98 4.40 10.12
CA GLY A 84 -17.35 5.54 10.96
C GLY A 84 -16.74 5.50 12.35
N GLY A 85 -15.89 4.50 12.63
CA GLY A 85 -15.12 4.34 13.86
C GLY A 85 -13.71 4.90 13.78
N GLY A 86 -12.81 4.41 14.63
CA GLY A 86 -11.40 4.81 14.70
C GLY A 86 -10.59 3.77 15.49
N SER A 87 -10.97 2.50 15.41
CA SER A 87 -10.34 1.41 16.15
C SER A 87 -9.94 0.26 15.23
N ASP A 88 -8.70 -0.20 15.39
CA ASP A 88 -8.14 -1.33 14.64
C ASP A 88 -9.01 -2.59 14.76
N ARG A 89 -9.24 -3.29 13.66
CA ARG A 89 -10.06 -4.49 13.56
C ARG A 89 -9.26 -5.70 13.07
N SER A 90 -9.35 -6.81 13.78
CA SER A 90 -8.77 -8.10 13.34
C SER A 90 -9.77 -8.98 12.59
N LYS A 91 -11.01 -8.52 12.42
CA LYS A 91 -12.07 -9.15 11.60
C LYS A 91 -12.63 -8.13 10.63
N SER A 92 -13.18 -8.60 9.53
CA SER A 92 -13.76 -7.76 8.49
C SER A 92 -15.01 -6.99 8.97
N ILE A 93 -15.10 -5.71 8.61
CA ILE A 93 -16.24 -4.82 8.87
C ILE A 93 -16.70 -4.16 7.57
N ILE A 94 -17.97 -3.74 7.51
CA ILE A 94 -18.55 -3.10 6.32
C ILE A 94 -18.09 -1.65 6.21
N VAL A 95 -17.70 -1.25 4.99
CA VAL A 95 -17.44 0.15 4.64
C VAL A 95 -18.75 0.88 4.36
N HIS A 96 -19.01 1.97 5.06
CA HIS A 96 -20.23 2.76 4.87
C HIS A 96 -20.14 3.73 3.69
N GLY A 97 -21.22 3.80 2.91
CA GLY A 97 -21.35 4.72 1.76
C GLY A 97 -20.72 4.21 0.46
N VAL A 98 -20.39 2.92 0.41
CA VAL A 98 -19.99 2.23 -0.83
C VAL A 98 -21.01 1.15 -1.13
N GLU A 99 -21.69 1.31 -2.25
CA GLU A 99 -22.64 0.33 -2.78
C GLU A 99 -22.15 -0.17 -4.14
N SER A 100 -22.27 -1.48 -4.39
CA SER A 100 -21.93 -2.10 -5.68
C SER A 100 -20.54 -1.74 -6.20
N ALA A 101 -19.50 -1.91 -5.35
CA ALA A 101 -18.12 -1.67 -5.77
C ALA A 101 -17.70 -2.65 -6.86
N ALA A 102 -17.09 -2.11 -7.93
CA ALA A 102 -16.47 -2.87 -9.02
C ALA A 102 -14.97 -3.10 -8.78
N SER A 103 -14.29 -2.15 -8.12
CA SER A 103 -12.90 -2.30 -7.70
C SER A 103 -12.59 -1.45 -6.48
N ILE A 104 -11.49 -1.79 -5.80
CA ILE A 104 -10.91 -1.06 -4.67
C ILE A 104 -9.44 -0.83 -4.90
N ALA A 105 -8.91 0.25 -4.34
CA ALA A 105 -7.50 0.58 -4.33
C ALA A 105 -7.13 1.20 -2.99
N LEU A 106 -6.10 0.65 -2.34
CA LEU A 106 -5.66 1.04 -1.01
C LEU A 106 -4.30 1.75 -1.08
N ALA A 107 -4.20 2.81 -0.31
CA ALA A 107 -2.97 3.55 -0.05
C ALA A 107 -2.56 3.40 1.43
N SER A 108 -1.54 4.12 1.88
CA SER A 108 -1.02 3.98 3.26
C SER A 108 -2.03 4.38 4.33
N GLN A 109 -2.86 5.41 4.08
CA GLN A 109 -3.76 6.00 5.08
C GLN A 109 -5.18 6.22 4.57
N PHE A 110 -5.49 5.75 3.39
CA PHE A 110 -6.83 5.87 2.81
C PHE A 110 -7.10 4.75 1.81
N ALA A 111 -8.36 4.58 1.51
CA ALA A 111 -8.82 3.67 0.48
C ALA A 111 -9.84 4.33 -0.43
N CYS A 112 -9.95 3.83 -1.64
CA CYS A 112 -10.92 4.26 -2.63
C CYS A 112 -11.62 3.07 -3.27
N ALA A 113 -12.89 3.22 -3.58
CA ALA A 113 -13.67 2.25 -4.34
C ALA A 113 -14.22 2.89 -5.62
N LEU A 114 -14.18 2.12 -6.69
CA LEU A 114 -14.88 2.43 -7.93
C LEU A 114 -16.25 1.73 -7.90
N GLY A 115 -17.32 2.50 -7.90
CA GLY A 115 -18.68 1.97 -7.97
C GLY A 115 -19.07 1.50 -9.37
N ALA A 116 -20.13 0.71 -9.47
CA ALA A 116 -20.75 0.33 -10.75
C ALA A 116 -21.30 1.54 -11.52
N ASP A 117 -21.57 2.65 -10.80
CA ASP A 117 -21.92 3.97 -11.34
C ASP A 117 -20.73 4.72 -11.95
N LYS A 118 -19.55 4.10 -12.02
CA LYS A 118 -18.26 4.65 -12.50
C LYS A 118 -17.75 5.87 -11.73
N LYS A 119 -18.27 6.12 -10.52
CA LYS A 119 -17.78 7.15 -9.61
C LYS A 119 -16.81 6.55 -8.60
N VAL A 120 -15.82 7.34 -8.24
CA VAL A 120 -14.86 6.99 -7.20
C VAL A 120 -15.30 7.59 -5.87
N ARG A 121 -15.23 6.78 -4.81
CA ARG A 121 -15.47 7.18 -3.44
C ARG A 121 -14.25 6.82 -2.59
N CYS A 122 -13.76 7.77 -1.79
CA CYS A 122 -12.59 7.54 -0.93
C CYS A 122 -12.93 7.83 0.53
N TRP A 123 -12.21 7.15 1.44
CA TRP A 123 -12.29 7.30 2.89
C TRP A 123 -10.91 7.14 3.52
N GLY A 124 -10.75 7.55 4.80
CA GLY A 124 -9.47 7.58 5.50
C GLY A 124 -8.94 9.00 5.68
N THR A 125 -7.63 9.17 5.73
CA THR A 125 -6.95 10.44 6.01
C THR A 125 -6.23 10.99 4.78
N GLY A 126 -6.32 12.30 4.56
CA GLY A 126 -5.55 12.98 3.51
C GLY A 126 -6.41 13.88 2.61
N ARG A 127 -5.87 14.25 1.46
CA ARG A 127 -6.58 14.97 0.39
C ARG A 127 -7.33 14.00 -0.51
N LEU A 128 -8.36 13.38 0.01
CA LEU A 128 -9.06 12.25 -0.59
C LEU A 128 -10.01 12.65 -1.71
N THR A 129 -10.37 13.91 -1.76
CA THR A 129 -11.23 14.48 -2.79
C THR A 129 -10.43 15.50 -3.58
N ASN A 130 -10.59 15.51 -4.89
CA ASN A 130 -9.87 16.39 -5.82
C ASN A 130 -10.15 17.89 -5.60
N ASP A 131 -10.88 18.25 -4.53
CA ASP A 131 -11.16 19.61 -4.07
C ASP A 131 -10.02 20.27 -3.27
N GLY A 132 -8.92 19.54 -3.05
CA GLY A 132 -7.75 19.99 -2.29
C GLY A 132 -7.95 20.06 -0.78
N ALA A 133 -9.13 19.70 -0.27
CA ALA A 133 -9.39 19.72 1.17
C ALA A 133 -8.69 18.55 1.87
N LYS A 134 -7.88 18.87 2.89
CA LYS A 134 -7.29 17.87 3.79
C LYS A 134 -8.26 17.62 4.94
N LYS A 135 -8.98 16.51 4.89
CA LYS A 135 -9.95 16.10 5.92
C LYS A 135 -9.87 14.60 6.16
N GLU A 136 -10.07 14.23 7.42
CA GLU A 136 -10.38 12.85 7.79
C GLU A 136 -11.80 12.51 7.33
N ARG A 137 -11.97 11.34 6.73
CA ARG A 137 -13.26 10.86 6.22
C ARG A 137 -13.50 9.44 6.70
N VAL A 138 -14.19 9.33 7.80
CA VAL A 138 -14.57 8.03 8.40
C VAL A 138 -15.63 7.27 7.58
N LYS A 139 -16.17 7.90 6.54
CA LYS A 139 -17.12 7.29 5.58
C LYS A 139 -16.73 7.66 4.15
N ALA A 140 -17.01 6.77 3.23
CA ALA A 140 -16.73 6.96 1.81
C ALA A 140 -17.42 8.20 1.24
N THR A 141 -16.65 9.04 0.53
CA THR A 141 -17.12 10.29 -0.07
C THR A 141 -16.72 10.35 -1.54
N VAL A 142 -17.63 10.80 -2.39
CA VAL A 142 -17.40 10.93 -3.84
C VAL A 142 -16.25 11.90 -4.11
N VAL A 143 -15.34 11.50 -5.01
CA VAL A 143 -14.25 12.35 -5.52
C VAL A 143 -14.79 13.22 -6.67
N ALA A 144 -14.77 14.52 -6.50
CA ALA A 144 -15.31 15.45 -7.49
C ALA A 144 -14.42 15.52 -8.76
N GLY A 145 -15.05 15.59 -9.93
CA GLY A 145 -14.35 15.74 -11.21
C GLY A 145 -13.56 14.50 -11.66
N VAL A 146 -13.88 13.34 -11.11
CA VAL A 146 -13.31 12.04 -11.51
C VAL A 146 -14.48 11.14 -11.90
N ASP A 147 -14.79 11.13 -13.18
CA ASP A 147 -15.94 10.43 -13.76
C ASP A 147 -15.48 9.44 -14.85
N ASP A 148 -16.37 8.54 -15.27
CA ASP A 148 -16.16 7.54 -16.33
C ASP A 148 -14.89 6.69 -16.14
N VAL A 149 -14.60 6.35 -14.90
CA VAL A 149 -13.40 5.63 -14.51
C VAL A 149 -13.46 4.19 -15.00
N LEU A 150 -12.37 3.76 -15.64
CA LEU A 150 -12.16 2.39 -16.14
C LEU A 150 -11.18 1.60 -15.25
N GLU A 151 -10.30 2.31 -14.56
CA GLU A 151 -9.29 1.71 -13.69
C GLU A 151 -8.95 2.66 -12.55
N LEU A 152 -8.80 2.11 -11.35
CA LEU A 152 -8.45 2.83 -10.13
C LEU A 152 -7.26 2.14 -9.50
N VAL A 153 -6.23 2.92 -9.14
CA VAL A 153 -5.04 2.46 -8.43
C VAL A 153 -4.68 3.43 -7.32
N ALA A 154 -4.05 2.93 -6.26
CA ALA A 154 -3.51 3.77 -5.20
C ALA A 154 -2.20 3.19 -4.67
N SER A 155 -1.34 4.04 -4.14
CA SER A 155 -0.08 3.67 -3.48
C SER A 155 0.40 4.85 -2.62
N GLY A 156 1.13 4.56 -1.53
CA GLY A 156 1.66 5.61 -0.67
C GLY A 156 0.58 6.57 -0.19
N ALA A 157 0.61 7.82 -0.65
CA ALA A 157 -0.37 8.84 -0.30
C ALA A 157 -1.16 9.38 -1.51
N ILE A 158 -1.18 8.64 -2.63
CA ILE A 158 -1.83 9.05 -3.88
C ILE A 158 -2.78 7.99 -4.41
N ALA A 159 -3.79 8.44 -5.14
CA ALA A 159 -4.62 7.60 -5.98
C ALA A 159 -4.66 8.17 -7.40
N CYS A 160 -4.80 7.29 -8.39
CA CYS A 160 -4.96 7.66 -9.79
C CYS A 160 -6.13 6.89 -10.41
N ALA A 161 -6.93 7.58 -11.18
CA ALA A 161 -8.00 7.03 -12.00
C ALA A 161 -7.68 7.20 -13.46
N ARG A 162 -7.89 6.15 -14.24
CA ARG A 162 -7.80 6.18 -15.71
C ARG A 162 -9.20 6.12 -16.31
N SER A 163 -9.51 7.10 -17.13
CA SER A 163 -10.65 7.08 -18.06
C SER A 163 -10.21 6.62 -19.46
N ALA A 164 -11.08 6.71 -20.44
CA ALA A 164 -10.73 6.41 -21.83
C ALA A 164 -9.69 7.37 -22.43
N SER A 165 -9.65 8.63 -21.95
CA SER A 165 -8.85 9.70 -22.56
C SER A 165 -7.82 10.34 -21.62
N ALA A 166 -7.88 10.07 -20.32
CA ALA A 166 -7.06 10.77 -19.33
C ALA A 166 -6.70 9.89 -18.12
N ILE A 167 -5.63 10.27 -17.44
CA ILE A 167 -5.27 9.82 -16.11
C ILE A 167 -5.35 11.03 -15.18
N THR A 168 -6.12 10.91 -14.10
CA THR A 168 -6.25 11.93 -13.06
C THR A 168 -5.73 11.37 -11.75
N CYS A 169 -4.79 12.07 -11.10
CA CYS A 169 -4.23 11.67 -9.81
C CYS A 169 -4.55 12.72 -8.74
N TRP A 170 -4.78 12.27 -7.49
CA TRP A 170 -5.04 13.10 -6.31
C TRP A 170 -4.42 12.46 -5.06
N GLY A 171 -4.43 13.16 -3.95
CA GLY A 171 -3.88 12.73 -2.66
C GLY A 171 -2.87 13.72 -2.11
N ALA A 172 -2.22 13.39 -0.99
CA ALA A 172 -1.30 14.31 -0.31
C ALA A 172 -0.12 14.73 -1.19
N ASP A 173 0.43 13.79 -1.93
CA ASP A 173 1.65 13.96 -2.73
C ASP A 173 1.39 14.05 -4.24
N ALA A 174 0.13 14.30 -4.64
CA ALA A 174 -0.21 14.42 -6.06
C ALA A 174 0.61 15.52 -6.77
N ALA A 175 0.96 16.61 -6.08
CA ALA A 175 1.84 17.64 -6.61
C ALA A 175 3.28 17.14 -6.79
N THR A 176 3.72 16.20 -5.97
CA THR A 176 5.06 15.58 -6.02
C THR A 176 5.17 14.60 -7.18
N ILE A 177 4.12 13.84 -7.46
CA ILE A 177 4.15 12.88 -8.58
C ILE A 177 4.00 13.56 -9.95
N GLY A 178 3.64 14.83 -10.00
CA GLY A 178 3.58 15.61 -11.24
C GLY A 178 2.37 15.30 -12.10
N THR A 179 2.40 15.78 -13.34
CA THR A 179 1.28 15.63 -14.28
C THR A 179 1.40 14.31 -15.06
N PRO A 180 0.38 13.44 -15.04
CA PRO A 180 0.34 12.24 -15.86
C PRO A 180 0.47 12.56 -17.37
N PRO A 181 0.97 11.62 -18.19
CA PRO A 181 1.08 11.78 -19.62
C PRO A 181 -0.29 11.92 -20.28
N LYS A 182 -0.37 12.72 -21.34
CA LYS A 182 -1.54 12.77 -22.21
C LYS A 182 -1.51 11.61 -23.20
N GLY A 183 -2.65 11.01 -23.47
CA GLY A 183 -2.79 9.95 -24.45
C GLY A 183 -3.79 8.88 -24.03
N GLU A 184 -3.93 7.86 -24.86
CA GLU A 184 -4.76 6.69 -24.58
C GLU A 184 -3.90 5.58 -23.98
N PHE A 185 -4.20 5.24 -22.75
CA PHE A 185 -3.53 4.17 -22.01
C PHE A 185 -4.49 3.02 -21.72
N THR A 186 -3.96 1.81 -21.64
CA THR A 186 -4.70 0.59 -21.32
C THR A 186 -4.57 0.20 -19.86
N GLN A 187 -3.52 0.70 -19.18
CA GLN A 187 -3.25 0.43 -17.78
C GLN A 187 -2.53 1.61 -17.14
N VAL A 188 -2.78 1.82 -15.86
CA VAL A 188 -2.04 2.75 -15.00
C VAL A 188 -1.53 2.01 -13.75
N ALA A 189 -0.37 2.39 -13.26
CA ALA A 189 0.19 1.93 -12.00
C ALA A 189 0.72 3.13 -11.21
N ALA A 190 0.54 3.14 -9.89
CA ALA A 190 0.99 4.19 -8.99
C ALA A 190 2.02 3.64 -8.01
N GLY A 191 3.15 4.35 -7.86
CA GLY A 191 4.14 4.17 -6.83
C GLY A 191 4.12 5.35 -5.84
N PHE A 192 5.08 5.41 -4.92
CA PHE A 192 5.11 6.45 -3.88
C PHE A 192 5.36 7.86 -4.44
N THR A 193 6.32 8.01 -5.36
CA THR A 193 6.72 9.30 -5.94
C THR A 193 6.60 9.34 -7.46
N HIS A 194 6.07 8.29 -8.09
CA HIS A 194 5.97 8.15 -9.53
C HIS A 194 4.75 7.34 -9.93
N GLY A 195 4.37 7.44 -11.19
CA GLY A 195 3.39 6.58 -11.82
C GLY A 195 3.89 6.11 -13.18
N CYS A 196 3.35 5.01 -13.68
CA CYS A 196 3.61 4.50 -15.02
C CYS A 196 2.29 4.14 -15.70
N ALA A 197 2.19 4.40 -17.00
CA ALA A 197 1.06 4.05 -17.84
C ALA A 197 1.51 3.25 -19.05
N LEU A 198 0.71 2.28 -19.44
CA LEU A 198 0.95 1.40 -20.58
C LEU A 198 -0.04 1.71 -21.69
N ASP A 199 0.44 1.93 -22.91
CA ASP A 199 -0.40 2.14 -24.09
C ASP A 199 -0.72 0.82 -24.82
N LYS A 200 -1.62 0.90 -25.82
CA LYS A 200 -2.02 -0.25 -26.68
C LYS A 200 -0.87 -0.85 -27.50
N LYS A 201 0.22 -0.10 -27.69
CA LYS A 201 1.40 -0.54 -28.47
C LYS A 201 2.43 -1.27 -27.61
N GLY A 202 2.22 -1.29 -26.29
CA GLY A 202 3.16 -1.84 -25.32
C GLY A 202 4.27 -0.85 -24.95
N THR A 203 4.03 0.46 -25.11
CA THR A 203 4.93 1.52 -24.67
C THR A 203 4.56 1.90 -23.24
N VAL A 204 5.57 2.03 -22.38
CA VAL A 204 5.41 2.49 -21.02
C VAL A 204 5.86 3.95 -20.92
N ALA A 205 5.01 4.80 -20.35
CA ALA A 205 5.32 6.19 -20.03
C ALA A 205 5.22 6.37 -18.51
N CYS A 206 6.33 6.74 -17.87
CA CYS A 206 6.37 7.02 -16.44
C CYS A 206 6.51 8.53 -16.19
N TRP A 207 5.99 8.99 -15.06
CA TRP A 207 6.07 10.38 -14.59
C TRP A 207 6.31 10.39 -13.09
N GLY A 208 6.75 11.52 -12.53
CA GLY A 208 6.98 11.67 -11.11
C GLY A 208 8.13 12.61 -10.81
N THR A 209 8.49 12.69 -9.54
CA THR A 209 9.64 13.44 -9.03
C THR A 209 10.68 12.49 -8.44
N GLY A 210 11.88 13.02 -8.19
CA GLY A 210 12.99 12.24 -7.68
C GLY A 210 13.90 11.73 -8.79
N GLU A 211 14.65 10.67 -8.50
CA GLU A 211 15.68 10.10 -9.38
C GLU A 211 15.12 9.45 -10.66
N TRP A 212 13.79 9.29 -10.72
CA TRP A 212 13.04 8.73 -11.85
C TRP A 212 12.65 9.76 -12.89
N SER A 213 12.61 11.04 -12.50
CA SER A 213 12.27 12.12 -13.40
C SER A 213 13.47 12.54 -14.24
N SER A 214 13.20 12.97 -15.47
CA SER A 214 14.18 13.75 -16.22
C SER A 214 14.54 15.01 -15.41
N PRO A 215 15.80 15.48 -15.44
CA PRO A 215 16.23 16.73 -14.77
C PRO A 215 15.40 17.98 -15.12
N LYS A 216 14.53 17.87 -16.11
CA LYS A 216 13.62 18.95 -16.56
C LYS A 216 12.14 18.69 -16.23
N GLY A 217 11.82 17.78 -15.29
CA GLY A 217 10.44 17.46 -14.91
C GLY A 217 9.64 16.72 -15.99
N GLY A 218 10.30 16.05 -16.91
CA GLY A 218 9.67 15.26 -17.98
C GLY A 218 9.80 13.76 -17.75
N PHE A 219 9.03 13.00 -18.51
CA PHE A 219 8.94 11.55 -18.44
C PHE A 219 10.30 10.86 -18.60
N ALA A 220 10.72 10.09 -17.62
CA ALA A 220 11.70 9.05 -17.87
C ALA A 220 10.99 7.94 -18.67
N LYS A 221 11.09 7.98 -20.01
CA LYS A 221 10.89 6.75 -20.77
C LYS A 221 11.99 5.81 -20.29
N PRO A 222 11.65 4.66 -19.69
CA PRO A 222 12.69 3.67 -19.49
C PRO A 222 13.27 3.37 -20.86
N ALA A 223 14.56 3.62 -21.05
CA ALA A 223 15.22 3.30 -22.29
C ALA A 223 14.95 1.81 -22.56
N ALA A 224 14.32 1.51 -23.70
CA ALA A 224 14.16 0.17 -24.25
C ALA A 224 13.13 -0.81 -23.67
N VAL A 225 12.06 -0.38 -22.97
CA VAL A 225 10.89 -1.27 -22.79
C VAL A 225 10.06 -1.26 -24.08
N THR A 226 10.11 -2.30 -24.85
CA THR A 226 9.25 -2.50 -26.01
C THR A 226 8.37 -3.73 -25.84
N GLY A 227 7.10 -3.61 -26.21
CA GLY A 227 6.15 -4.72 -26.15
C GLY A 227 5.78 -5.17 -24.74
N ALA A 228 5.70 -4.24 -23.78
CA ALA A 228 5.11 -4.51 -22.49
C ALA A 228 3.63 -4.90 -22.63
N THR A 229 3.19 -5.84 -21.80
CA THR A 229 1.80 -6.32 -21.72
C THR A 229 1.18 -6.04 -20.36
N PHE A 230 2.01 -5.68 -19.36
CA PHE A 230 1.60 -5.34 -18.01
C PHE A 230 2.66 -4.45 -17.37
N VAL A 231 2.26 -3.50 -16.51
CA VAL A 231 3.14 -2.66 -15.71
C VAL A 231 2.71 -2.67 -14.25
N ALA A 232 3.67 -2.72 -13.33
CA ALA A 232 3.46 -2.56 -11.89
C ALA A 232 4.54 -1.68 -11.29
N THR A 233 4.21 -0.90 -10.28
CA THR A 233 5.11 0.03 -9.60
C THR A 233 5.04 -0.19 -8.10
N GLY A 234 6.21 -0.32 -7.47
CA GLY A 234 6.36 -0.19 -6.02
C GLY A 234 6.77 1.24 -5.66
N ASP A 235 7.29 1.44 -4.46
CA ASP A 235 7.61 2.80 -3.99
C ASP A 235 8.74 3.44 -4.78
N ARG A 236 9.79 2.67 -5.06
CA ARG A 236 11.02 3.17 -5.70
C ARG A 236 11.49 2.26 -6.84
N HIS A 237 10.59 1.48 -7.43
CA HIS A 237 10.89 0.60 -8.56
C HIS A 237 9.67 0.39 -9.44
N ALA A 238 9.89 -0.05 -10.65
CA ALA A 238 8.83 -0.44 -11.57
C ALA A 238 9.24 -1.69 -12.35
N CYS A 239 8.25 -2.50 -12.70
CA CYS A 239 8.45 -3.72 -13.47
C CYS A 239 7.40 -3.85 -14.55
N VAL A 240 7.76 -4.53 -15.63
CA VAL A 240 6.85 -4.88 -16.73
C VAL A 240 6.89 -6.37 -17.03
N VAL A 241 5.77 -6.88 -17.53
CA VAL A 241 5.73 -8.15 -18.25
C VAL A 241 5.86 -7.85 -19.72
N THR A 242 6.76 -8.54 -20.41
CA THR A 242 6.97 -8.42 -21.84
C THR A 242 6.12 -9.44 -22.63
N LYS A 243 5.99 -9.29 -23.95
CA LYS A 243 5.22 -10.21 -24.82
C LYS A 243 5.69 -11.68 -24.72
N ASP A 244 6.97 -11.91 -24.47
CA ASP A 244 7.56 -13.24 -24.23
C ASP A 244 7.39 -13.72 -22.78
N LYS A 245 6.54 -13.04 -21.99
CA LYS A 245 6.17 -13.37 -20.59
C LYS A 245 7.34 -13.41 -19.64
N LYS A 246 8.37 -12.59 -19.90
CA LYS A 246 9.47 -12.31 -19.00
C LYS A 246 9.21 -11.03 -18.23
N VAL A 247 9.99 -10.80 -17.20
CA VAL A 247 9.90 -9.60 -16.33
C VAL A 247 11.16 -8.78 -16.51
N GLN A 248 10.97 -7.48 -16.71
CA GLN A 248 12.03 -6.49 -16.66
C GLN A 248 11.69 -5.44 -15.61
N CYS A 249 12.66 -5.10 -14.76
CA CYS A 249 12.50 -4.14 -13.68
C CYS A 249 13.58 -3.05 -13.76
N TRP A 250 13.27 -1.86 -13.22
CA TRP A 250 14.21 -0.76 -13.08
C TRP A 250 13.92 0.00 -11.80
N GLY A 251 14.89 0.80 -11.35
CA GLY A 251 14.82 1.57 -10.15
C GLY A 251 15.79 1.19 -9.05
N MET A 252 15.42 1.39 -7.81
CA MET A 252 16.21 1.00 -6.66
C MET A 252 16.20 -0.52 -6.48
N ASN A 253 17.31 -1.02 -5.93
CA ASN A 253 17.51 -2.45 -5.70
C ASN A 253 18.10 -2.75 -4.31
N ASP A 254 17.97 -1.83 -3.36
CA ASP A 254 18.53 -1.92 -2.01
C ASP A 254 17.98 -3.11 -1.19
N ALA A 255 16.79 -3.59 -1.51
CA ALA A 255 16.18 -4.80 -0.94
C ALA A 255 16.08 -5.97 -1.94
N GLY A 256 16.68 -5.89 -3.12
CA GLY A 256 16.58 -6.92 -4.17
C GLY A 256 15.28 -6.90 -4.94
N GLN A 257 14.54 -5.78 -4.92
CA GLN A 257 13.23 -5.62 -5.58
C GLN A 257 13.28 -5.73 -7.10
N LEU A 258 14.49 -5.66 -7.70
CA LEU A 258 14.68 -5.94 -9.13
C LEU A 258 14.94 -7.44 -9.43
N GLY A 259 14.81 -8.32 -8.41
CA GLY A 259 15.01 -9.78 -8.55
C GLY A 259 16.46 -10.22 -8.65
N MET A 260 17.40 -9.32 -8.38
CA MET A 260 18.84 -9.59 -8.37
C MET A 260 19.44 -9.29 -6.98
N LYS A 261 20.73 -9.55 -6.79
CA LYS A 261 21.41 -9.26 -5.53
C LYS A 261 21.22 -7.77 -5.17
N PRO A 262 20.87 -7.43 -3.92
CA PRO A 262 20.76 -6.05 -3.48
C PRO A 262 22.03 -5.24 -3.76
N ASP A 263 21.82 -4.02 -4.17
CA ASP A 263 22.87 -2.99 -4.34
C ASP A 263 22.23 -1.61 -4.06
N SER A 264 23.06 -0.59 -3.92
CA SER A 264 22.61 0.79 -3.69
C SER A 264 22.47 1.60 -4.98
N ASP A 265 22.62 0.98 -6.15
CA ASP A 265 22.60 1.68 -7.42
C ASP A 265 21.16 1.94 -7.89
N LEU A 266 20.98 3.07 -8.54
CA LEU A 266 19.76 3.36 -9.27
C LEU A 266 19.84 2.81 -10.70
N HIS A 267 19.13 1.72 -10.96
CA HIS A 267 19.05 1.12 -12.28
C HIS A 267 18.07 1.90 -13.18
N LYS A 268 18.59 2.82 -13.98
CA LYS A 268 17.78 3.68 -14.88
C LYS A 268 17.30 2.95 -16.13
N SER A 269 17.88 1.81 -16.44
CA SER A 269 17.52 0.95 -17.56
C SER A 269 16.93 -0.35 -17.07
N PRO A 270 15.89 -0.90 -17.74
CA PRO A 270 15.30 -2.17 -17.37
C PRO A 270 16.31 -3.32 -17.36
N VAL A 271 16.33 -4.08 -16.28
CA VAL A 271 17.10 -5.31 -16.13
C VAL A 271 16.19 -6.51 -16.15
N LEU A 272 16.60 -7.61 -16.77
CA LEU A 272 15.84 -8.84 -16.80
C LEU A 272 15.87 -9.52 -15.43
N VAL A 273 14.70 -9.88 -14.90
CA VAL A 273 14.60 -10.69 -13.68
C VAL A 273 14.98 -12.13 -14.01
N PRO A 274 16.04 -12.69 -13.41
CA PRO A 274 16.50 -14.03 -13.76
C PRO A 274 15.59 -15.12 -13.18
N GLY A 275 15.54 -16.26 -13.86
CA GLY A 275 14.88 -17.49 -13.36
C GLY A 275 13.35 -17.42 -13.28
N ILE A 276 12.72 -16.45 -13.95
CA ILE A 276 11.27 -16.32 -13.99
C ILE A 276 10.77 -16.20 -15.44
N ALA A 277 9.73 -16.95 -15.76
CA ALA A 277 9.08 -16.95 -17.07
C ALA A 277 7.61 -17.36 -16.94
N GLY A 278 6.83 -17.17 -18.00
CA GLY A 278 5.39 -17.51 -18.00
C GLY A 278 4.55 -16.55 -17.15
N VAL A 279 5.06 -15.36 -16.88
CA VAL A 279 4.37 -14.36 -16.05
C VAL A 279 3.18 -13.78 -16.81
N VAL A 280 2.03 -13.70 -16.11
CA VAL A 280 0.81 -13.10 -16.63
C VAL A 280 0.41 -11.81 -15.91
N ARG A 281 0.85 -11.65 -14.67
CA ARG A 281 0.57 -10.45 -13.86
C ARG A 281 1.68 -10.20 -12.84
N LEU A 282 1.92 -8.93 -12.52
CA LEU A 282 2.79 -8.50 -11.46
C LEU A 282 1.99 -7.83 -10.35
N VAL A 283 2.48 -7.96 -9.13
CA VAL A 283 1.96 -7.30 -7.93
C VAL A 283 3.14 -6.68 -7.21
N ALA A 284 3.10 -5.38 -7.01
CA ALA A 284 4.16 -4.64 -6.34
C ALA A 284 3.75 -4.28 -4.90
N GLY A 285 4.69 -4.44 -3.98
CA GLY A 285 4.68 -3.83 -2.66
C GLY A 285 5.67 -2.66 -2.61
N GLU A 286 5.97 -2.15 -1.41
CA GLU A 286 6.92 -1.05 -1.22
C GLU A 286 8.30 -1.36 -1.84
N ALA A 287 8.97 -2.40 -1.36
CA ALA A 287 10.28 -2.85 -1.82
C ALA A 287 10.29 -4.34 -2.20
N ALA A 288 9.16 -4.87 -2.63
CA ALA A 288 8.97 -6.27 -2.98
C ALA A 288 8.08 -6.43 -4.21
N MET A 289 8.19 -7.56 -4.88
CA MET A 289 7.42 -7.91 -6.07
C MET A 289 6.94 -9.35 -5.99
N CYS A 290 5.76 -9.60 -6.52
CA CYS A 290 5.28 -10.94 -6.82
C CYS A 290 4.85 -11.04 -8.28
N ALA A 291 5.12 -12.17 -8.90
CA ALA A 291 4.64 -12.52 -10.23
C ALA A 291 3.65 -13.69 -10.13
N ILE A 292 2.50 -13.52 -10.72
CA ILE A 292 1.52 -14.60 -10.93
C ILE A 292 1.84 -15.23 -12.28
N LEU A 293 2.01 -16.55 -12.28
CA LEU A 293 2.34 -17.32 -13.46
C LEU A 293 1.08 -17.90 -14.14
N ALA A 294 1.21 -18.31 -15.38
CA ALA A 294 0.10 -18.86 -16.16
C ALA A 294 -0.49 -20.15 -15.55
N ASP A 295 0.29 -20.89 -14.75
CA ASP A 295 -0.16 -22.06 -14.01
C ASP A 295 -0.91 -21.73 -12.71
N GLY A 296 -1.10 -20.45 -12.40
CA GLY A 296 -1.77 -19.95 -11.19
C GLY A 296 -0.89 -19.96 -9.94
N SER A 297 0.41 -20.26 -10.04
CA SER A 297 1.35 -20.15 -8.93
C SER A 297 1.91 -18.72 -8.81
N ALA A 298 2.54 -18.40 -7.67
CA ALA A 298 3.24 -17.14 -7.45
C ALA A 298 4.72 -17.34 -7.18
N ARG A 299 5.54 -16.38 -7.65
CA ARG A 299 6.93 -16.19 -7.23
C ARG A 299 7.11 -14.77 -6.73
N CYS A 300 7.69 -14.63 -5.54
CA CYS A 300 7.90 -13.34 -4.90
C CYS A 300 9.39 -13.10 -4.63
N TRP A 301 9.81 -11.82 -4.61
CA TRP A 301 11.18 -11.40 -4.36
C TRP A 301 11.25 -9.99 -3.79
N GLY A 302 12.43 -9.61 -3.31
CA GLY A 302 12.66 -8.32 -2.65
C GLY A 302 12.66 -8.41 -1.13
N ALA A 303 12.22 -7.35 -0.46
CA ALA A 303 12.11 -7.28 1.00
C ALA A 303 11.22 -8.40 1.58
N ASN A 304 11.63 -8.95 2.73
CA ASN A 304 10.89 -10.00 3.44
C ASN A 304 11.14 -9.96 4.96
N ALA A 305 11.38 -8.78 5.50
CA ALA A 305 11.70 -8.60 6.92
C ALA A 305 10.56 -8.96 7.86
N GLU A 306 9.33 -8.79 7.39
CA GLU A 306 8.10 -9.11 8.13
C GLU A 306 7.46 -10.44 7.69
N GLY A 307 8.04 -11.13 6.69
CA GLY A 307 7.48 -12.33 6.09
C GLY A 307 6.44 -12.01 5.01
N GLU A 308 6.47 -10.79 4.48
CA GLU A 308 5.52 -10.26 3.50
C GLU A 308 5.49 -11.02 2.18
N LEU A 309 6.51 -11.82 1.88
CA LEU A 309 6.53 -12.68 0.70
C LEU A 309 5.82 -14.04 0.89
N GLY A 310 5.43 -14.41 2.13
CA GLY A 310 4.68 -15.65 2.41
C GLY A 310 5.50 -16.93 2.23
N LEU A 311 6.82 -16.87 2.40
CA LEU A 311 7.76 -17.96 2.12
C LEU A 311 8.04 -18.88 3.33
N GLY A 312 7.31 -18.73 4.44
CA GLY A 312 7.53 -19.47 5.68
C GLY A 312 8.74 -19.02 6.49
N LYS A 313 9.39 -17.92 6.07
CA LYS A 313 10.60 -17.39 6.71
C LYS A 313 10.63 -15.86 6.60
N ARG A 314 11.56 -15.28 7.35
CA ARG A 314 11.95 -13.86 7.24
C ARG A 314 13.37 -13.76 6.69
N SER A 315 13.65 -12.72 5.93
CA SER A 315 14.98 -12.42 5.37
C SER A 315 15.08 -10.93 5.06
N SER A 316 16.29 -10.42 4.87
CA SER A 316 16.51 -9.02 4.42
C SER A 316 16.14 -8.84 2.95
N ASP A 317 16.35 -9.86 2.15
CA ASP A 317 16.10 -9.90 0.71
C ASP A 317 15.81 -11.33 0.24
N GLU A 318 15.10 -11.44 -0.87
CA GLU A 318 14.84 -12.72 -1.53
C GLU A 318 14.95 -12.60 -3.04
N ARG A 319 15.46 -13.65 -3.66
CA ARG A 319 15.38 -13.88 -5.10
C ARG A 319 14.01 -14.41 -5.49
N PRO A 320 13.62 -14.40 -6.78
CA PRO A 320 12.32 -14.95 -7.20
C PRO A 320 12.09 -16.37 -6.69
N SER A 321 11.34 -16.48 -5.61
CA SER A 321 11.06 -17.72 -4.87
C SER A 321 9.60 -18.09 -4.93
N LYS A 322 9.29 -19.38 -5.08
CA LYS A 322 7.91 -19.89 -5.15
C LYS A 322 7.25 -19.79 -3.76
N VAL A 323 6.06 -19.23 -3.71
CA VAL A 323 5.19 -19.29 -2.51
C VAL A 323 4.45 -20.62 -2.53
N ALA A 324 4.94 -21.60 -1.76
CA ALA A 324 4.50 -22.99 -1.85
C ALA A 324 3.00 -23.18 -1.54
N ALA A 325 2.46 -22.40 -0.61
CA ALA A 325 1.06 -22.47 -0.18
C ALA A 325 0.07 -21.79 -1.15
N LEU A 326 0.53 -21.18 -2.23
CA LEU A 326 -0.33 -20.48 -3.20
C LEU A 326 -0.43 -21.25 -4.52
N SER A 327 -1.66 -21.50 -4.93
CA SER A 327 -2.02 -22.05 -6.21
C SER A 327 -3.35 -21.45 -6.68
N ASP A 328 -3.64 -21.53 -7.98
CA ASP A 328 -4.90 -21.07 -8.57
C ASP A 328 -5.29 -19.63 -8.21
N ILE A 329 -4.30 -18.74 -8.20
CA ILE A 329 -4.48 -17.35 -7.82
C ILE A 329 -5.37 -16.65 -8.84
N ALA A 330 -6.44 -16.00 -8.33
CA ALA A 330 -7.33 -15.12 -9.09
C ALA A 330 -6.95 -13.65 -8.93
N GLY A 331 -6.49 -13.26 -7.73
CA GLY A 331 -6.03 -11.92 -7.40
C GLY A 331 -5.05 -11.95 -6.23
N MET A 332 -4.22 -10.92 -6.11
CA MET A 332 -3.22 -10.81 -5.06
C MET A 332 -2.89 -9.34 -4.84
N CYS A 333 -2.61 -8.97 -3.62
CA CYS A 333 -2.01 -7.70 -3.24
C CYS A 333 -0.78 -7.91 -2.35
N LEU A 334 0.10 -6.94 -2.38
CA LEU A 334 1.31 -6.89 -1.57
C LEU A 334 1.46 -5.46 -1.03
N ALA A 335 1.62 -5.34 0.26
CA ALA A 335 1.83 -4.08 0.95
C ALA A 335 3.25 -3.99 1.51
N THR A 336 3.51 -3.00 2.37
CA THR A 336 4.81 -2.80 3.04
C THR A 336 5.26 -4.02 3.85
N ALA A 337 4.33 -4.65 4.58
CA ALA A 337 4.67 -5.68 5.56
C ALA A 337 3.75 -6.91 5.53
N HIS A 338 2.77 -6.95 4.63
CA HIS A 338 1.86 -8.09 4.49
C HIS A 338 1.40 -8.26 3.05
N GLY A 339 0.86 -9.42 2.74
CA GLY A 339 0.25 -9.72 1.46
C GLY A 339 -0.99 -10.56 1.61
N CYS A 340 -1.88 -10.48 0.62
CA CYS A 340 -3.06 -11.34 0.56
C CYS A 340 -3.25 -11.89 -0.86
N ALA A 341 -3.85 -13.07 -0.96
CA ALA A 341 -4.23 -13.69 -2.22
C ALA A 341 -5.65 -14.23 -2.17
N LEU A 342 -6.36 -14.03 -3.26
CA LEU A 342 -7.64 -14.62 -3.54
C LEU A 342 -7.46 -15.75 -4.55
N THR A 343 -7.93 -16.93 -4.23
CA THR A 343 -7.89 -18.09 -5.15
C THR A 343 -9.12 -18.12 -6.06
N LYS A 344 -9.06 -18.87 -7.16
CA LYS A 344 -10.21 -19.11 -8.04
C LYS A 344 -11.36 -19.81 -7.29
N SER A 345 -11.04 -20.62 -6.26
CA SER A 345 -12.02 -21.22 -5.36
C SER A 345 -12.61 -20.25 -4.32
N LYS A 346 -12.33 -18.93 -4.46
CA LYS A 346 -12.81 -17.87 -3.57
C LYS A 346 -12.30 -17.96 -2.12
N SER A 347 -11.20 -18.64 -1.89
CA SER A 347 -10.50 -18.61 -0.60
C SER A 347 -9.63 -17.37 -0.53
N LEU A 348 -9.76 -16.60 0.56
CA LEU A 348 -8.91 -15.45 0.85
C LEU A 348 -7.86 -15.84 1.88
N LEU A 349 -6.60 -15.61 1.55
CA LEU A 349 -5.43 -15.97 2.34
C LEU A 349 -4.58 -14.72 2.55
N CYS A 350 -4.13 -14.46 3.79
CA CYS A 350 -3.22 -13.35 4.10
C CYS A 350 -2.01 -13.84 4.92
N TRP A 351 -0.91 -13.09 4.86
CA TRP A 351 0.35 -13.40 5.55
C TRP A 351 1.18 -12.14 5.79
N GLY A 352 2.25 -12.25 6.61
CA GLY A 352 3.11 -11.14 7.01
C GLY A 352 2.77 -10.59 8.38
N ALA A 353 3.03 -9.30 8.59
CA ALA A 353 2.73 -8.59 9.84
C ALA A 353 1.22 -8.55 10.15
N ASN A 354 0.87 -8.56 11.46
CA ASN A 354 -0.52 -8.57 11.91
C ASN A 354 -0.79 -7.74 13.18
N ALA A 355 0.10 -6.82 13.53
CA ALA A 355 -0.03 -6.07 14.79
C ALA A 355 -1.31 -5.20 14.87
N ALA A 356 -1.82 -4.76 13.72
CA ALA A 356 -3.08 -4.02 13.61
C ALA A 356 -4.29 -4.92 13.32
N GLY A 357 -4.09 -6.24 13.09
CA GLY A 357 -5.13 -7.17 12.68
C GLY A 357 -5.32 -7.23 11.16
N GLN A 358 -4.34 -6.74 10.37
CA GLN A 358 -4.42 -6.62 8.91
C GLN A 358 -4.51 -7.95 8.15
N LEU A 359 -4.29 -9.09 8.82
CA LEU A 359 -4.49 -10.41 8.21
C LEU A 359 -5.95 -10.90 8.29
N GLY A 360 -6.79 -10.27 9.13
CA GLY A 360 -8.21 -10.59 9.21
C GLY A 360 -8.55 -11.99 9.72
N ASP A 361 -7.61 -12.66 10.38
CA ASP A 361 -7.78 -14.01 10.93
C ASP A 361 -8.38 -14.04 12.36
N GLY A 362 -8.78 -12.88 12.86
CA GLY A 362 -9.29 -12.68 14.22
C GLY A 362 -8.19 -12.54 15.27
N SER A 363 -6.91 -12.69 14.88
CA SER A 363 -5.74 -12.56 15.76
C SER A 363 -4.98 -11.25 15.47
N ARG A 364 -3.88 -11.04 16.21
CA ARG A 364 -2.85 -10.04 15.93
C ARG A 364 -1.47 -10.68 15.77
N GLU A 365 -1.46 -11.99 15.56
CA GLU A 365 -0.26 -12.79 15.41
C GLU A 365 0.24 -12.77 13.96
N LYS A 366 1.53 -12.53 13.77
CA LYS A 366 2.20 -12.60 12.46
C LYS A 366 2.10 -14.00 11.87
N ARG A 367 1.91 -14.08 10.54
CA ARG A 367 1.93 -15.33 9.77
C ARG A 367 3.01 -15.25 8.70
N LEU A 368 3.96 -16.15 8.72
CA LEU A 368 5.02 -16.20 7.70
C LEU A 368 4.59 -16.94 6.43
N GLU A 369 3.47 -17.66 6.50
CA GLU A 369 2.85 -18.38 5.40
C GLU A 369 1.39 -17.94 5.20
N PRO A 370 0.85 -18.04 3.98
CA PRO A 370 -0.55 -17.76 3.69
C PRO A 370 -1.51 -18.52 4.61
N SER A 371 -2.33 -17.80 5.35
CA SER A 371 -3.34 -18.32 6.27
C SER A 371 -4.73 -17.76 5.95
N ARG A 372 -5.79 -18.52 6.26
CA ARG A 372 -7.16 -18.14 5.91
C ARG A 372 -7.63 -16.91 6.70
N VAL A 373 -8.29 -16.00 6.01
CA VAL A 373 -9.02 -14.87 6.58
C VAL A 373 -10.34 -15.37 7.17
N ALA A 374 -10.73 -14.81 8.30
CA ALA A 374 -12.07 -15.01 8.86
C ALA A 374 -13.07 -14.11 8.09
N TRP A 375 -13.57 -14.64 6.97
CA TRP A 375 -14.45 -13.92 6.04
C TRP A 375 -15.92 -14.06 6.40
#